data_fa6736f8f0343b1ee3a6847f8588f6ea
#
_entry.id   fa6736f8f0343b1ee3a6847f8588f6ea
#
_cell.length_a   1.000
_cell.length_b   1.000
_cell.length_c   1.000
_cell.angle_alpha   90.00
_cell.angle_beta   90.00
_cell.angle_gamma   90.00
#
_symmetry.space_group_name_H-M   'P 1'
#
loop_
_entity.id
_entity.type
_entity.pdbx_description
1 polymer ?
#
loop_
_entity_poly.entity_id
_entity_poly.type
_entity_poly.pdbx_seq_one_letter_code
_entity_poly.pdbx_strand_id
1 'polypeptide(L)'
;FEGTEDCSLKDCYLHNLGGNAVFFSCYNRRSTVSGSHFTRIGASAVCFVGDPNAVRSPSFEYNEFVAAGKLDRTPGPIGNNYPAHCLVYDNLIHSIGLFEKQITGVELSMCRHITVSHNSIYDTPRAGINVSEGTWGGHIIEFNDVFDTVKETGDHGSFNSWGRDRFWHPHRQVMDSLVNAEASLILADVTSPIVLRYNRFRCDRGWDIDLDDGSGNYHIYNNLCLNGGIKLDRKSTRLNS
;
A
#
# COMPACT_ATOMS: atom_id res chain seq x y z
N PHE A 1 -12.52 5.04 12.40
CA PHE A 1 -12.03 4.31 13.58
C PHE A 1 -10.71 4.93 14.01
N GLU A 2 -10.54 5.19 15.29
CA GLU A 2 -9.30 5.68 15.88
C GLU A 2 -9.22 5.23 17.35
N GLY A 3 -8.05 4.74 17.76
CA GLY A 3 -7.86 4.22 19.12
C GLY A 3 -8.65 2.95 19.42
N THR A 4 -8.90 2.10 18.41
CA THR A 4 -9.83 0.96 18.55
C THR A 4 -9.11 -0.39 18.43
N GLU A 5 -9.67 -1.39 19.08
CA GLU A 5 -9.26 -2.79 18.97
C GLU A 5 -10.48 -3.69 18.72
N ASP A 6 -10.26 -4.79 17.99
CA ASP A 6 -11.23 -5.84 17.75
C ASP A 6 -12.58 -5.36 17.14
N CYS A 7 -12.55 -4.22 16.42
CA CYS A 7 -13.72 -3.68 15.76
C CYS A 7 -13.99 -4.40 14.43
N SER A 8 -15.25 -4.51 14.05
CA SER A 8 -15.61 -5.11 12.78
C SER A 8 -16.76 -4.37 12.08
N LEU A 9 -16.60 -4.23 10.75
CA LEU A 9 -17.67 -3.84 9.84
C LEU A 9 -17.90 -5.05 8.92
N LYS A 10 -19.09 -5.66 9.01
CA LYS A 10 -19.42 -6.88 8.30
C LYS A 10 -20.78 -6.79 7.63
N ASP A 11 -20.89 -7.43 6.44
CA ASP A 11 -22.13 -7.61 5.71
C ASP A 11 -22.90 -6.28 5.48
N CYS A 12 -22.14 -5.22 5.19
CA CYS A 12 -22.67 -3.87 5.02
C CYS A 12 -22.73 -3.47 3.54
N TYR A 13 -23.68 -2.62 3.20
CA TYR A 13 -23.76 -1.94 1.91
C TYR A 13 -23.49 -0.45 2.09
N LEU A 14 -22.31 0.00 1.64
CA LEU A 14 -21.87 1.39 1.72
C LEU A 14 -21.90 2.02 0.34
N HIS A 15 -22.71 3.05 0.18
CA HIS A 15 -22.85 3.71 -1.12
C HIS A 15 -23.17 5.20 -1.01
N ASN A 16 -22.91 5.95 -2.08
CA ASN A 16 -23.18 7.38 -2.20
C ASN A 16 -22.52 8.21 -1.09
N LEU A 17 -21.26 7.90 -0.77
CA LEU A 17 -20.47 8.65 0.21
C LEU A 17 -19.56 9.65 -0.50
N GLY A 18 -19.46 10.88 0.04
CA GLY A 18 -18.68 11.95 -0.58
C GLY A 18 -17.16 11.86 -0.38
N GLY A 19 -16.70 11.11 0.61
CA GLY A 19 -15.28 10.91 0.94
C GLY A 19 -14.91 9.44 1.00
N ASN A 20 -13.97 9.08 1.89
CA ASN A 20 -13.60 7.69 2.17
C ASN A 20 -14.76 6.95 2.89
N ALA A 21 -14.98 5.67 2.55
CA ALA A 21 -16.07 4.93 3.18
C ALA A 21 -15.67 4.40 4.56
N VAL A 22 -14.49 3.81 4.68
CA VAL A 22 -13.95 3.31 5.97
C VAL A 22 -12.53 3.83 6.14
N PHE A 23 -12.25 4.43 7.28
CA PHE A 23 -10.93 4.98 7.57
C PHE A 23 -10.48 4.58 8.99
N PHE A 24 -9.37 3.85 9.06
CA PHE A 24 -8.68 3.52 10.30
C PHE A 24 -7.49 4.49 10.46
N SER A 25 -7.66 5.46 11.36
CA SER A 25 -6.68 6.50 11.64
C SER A 25 -5.84 6.14 12.87
N CYS A 26 -4.54 6.35 12.80
CA CYS A 26 -3.64 6.16 13.93
C CYS A 26 -3.72 4.75 14.55
N TYR A 27 -3.77 4.64 15.88
CA TYR A 27 -3.79 3.34 16.56
C TYR A 27 -5.08 2.56 16.32
N ASN A 28 -4.96 1.41 15.65
CA ASN A 28 -6.04 0.44 15.51
C ASN A 28 -5.44 -0.98 15.49
N ARG A 29 -6.12 -1.95 16.10
CA ARG A 29 -5.66 -3.34 16.17
C ARG A 29 -6.78 -4.33 15.90
N ARG A 30 -6.45 -5.39 15.15
CA ARG A 30 -7.30 -6.57 14.93
C ARG A 30 -8.72 -6.26 14.42
N SER A 31 -8.84 -5.16 13.69
CA SER A 31 -10.12 -4.76 13.10
C SER A 31 -10.36 -5.49 11.77
N THR A 32 -11.62 -5.73 11.44
CA THR A 32 -12.04 -6.47 10.25
C THR A 32 -13.07 -5.69 9.43
N VAL A 33 -12.86 -5.65 8.12
CA VAL A 33 -13.87 -5.23 7.13
C VAL A 33 -14.15 -6.41 6.22
N SER A 34 -15.36 -6.97 6.27
CA SER A 34 -15.65 -8.19 5.51
C SER A 34 -17.08 -8.30 4.99
N GLY A 35 -17.28 -9.14 3.94
CA GLY A 35 -18.58 -9.45 3.38
C GLY A 35 -19.37 -8.24 2.90
N SER A 36 -18.70 -7.12 2.64
CA SER A 36 -19.35 -5.83 2.43
C SER A 36 -19.24 -5.36 0.98
N HIS A 37 -20.20 -4.55 0.56
CA HIS A 37 -20.25 -3.98 -0.78
C HIS A 37 -20.07 -2.46 -0.73
N PHE A 38 -19.06 -1.97 -1.45
CA PHE A 38 -18.70 -0.55 -1.56
C PHE A 38 -18.91 -0.09 -3.00
N THR A 39 -19.75 0.90 -3.21
CA THR A 39 -19.99 1.46 -4.54
C THR A 39 -20.37 2.93 -4.48
N ARG A 40 -20.07 3.68 -5.53
CA ARG A 40 -20.35 5.12 -5.63
C ARG A 40 -19.75 5.88 -4.44
N ILE A 41 -18.48 5.63 -4.16
CA ILE A 41 -17.71 6.28 -3.10
C ILE A 41 -16.91 7.43 -3.70
N GLY A 42 -16.92 8.57 -3.04
CA GLY A 42 -16.25 9.79 -3.51
C GLY A 42 -14.74 9.71 -3.53
N ALA A 43 -14.16 8.96 -2.59
CA ALA A 43 -12.72 8.69 -2.48
C ALA A 43 -12.45 7.18 -2.35
N SER A 44 -11.55 6.74 -1.45
CA SER A 44 -11.19 5.34 -1.24
C SER A 44 -12.26 4.54 -0.48
N ALA A 45 -12.30 3.23 -0.69
CA ALA A 45 -13.24 2.38 0.05
C ALA A 45 -12.74 2.06 1.46
N VAL A 46 -11.51 1.53 1.62
CA VAL A 46 -10.94 1.18 2.93
C VAL A 46 -9.53 1.74 3.05
N CYS A 47 -9.27 2.51 4.10
CA CYS A 47 -7.96 3.11 4.36
C CYS A 47 -7.43 2.71 5.74
N PHE A 48 -6.14 2.36 5.79
CA PHE A 48 -5.37 2.22 7.02
C PHE A 48 -4.22 3.22 6.97
N VAL A 49 -4.28 4.25 7.81
CA VAL A 49 -3.31 5.35 7.80
C VAL A 49 -2.83 5.61 9.22
N GLY A 50 -1.54 5.41 9.46
CA GLY A 50 -0.91 5.66 10.75
C GLY A 50 -0.55 7.12 10.99
N ASP A 51 0.02 7.38 12.14
CA ASP A 51 0.56 8.70 12.51
C ASP A 51 1.89 8.93 11.77
N PRO A 52 2.06 10.04 11.01
CA PRO A 52 3.34 10.40 10.42
C PRO A 52 4.51 10.47 11.40
N ASN A 53 4.25 10.80 12.66
CA ASN A 53 5.28 10.82 13.70
C ASN A 53 5.80 9.42 14.09
N ALA A 54 5.14 8.36 13.63
CA ALA A 54 5.65 7.00 13.79
C ALA A 54 6.73 6.63 12.77
N VAL A 55 6.90 7.42 11.70
CA VAL A 55 7.89 7.20 10.64
C VAL A 55 9.25 7.76 11.05
N ARG A 56 10.31 6.93 10.97
CA ARG A 56 11.69 7.35 11.24
C ARG A 56 12.32 7.96 10.00
N SER A 57 12.95 9.13 10.13
CA SER A 57 13.58 9.81 9.00
C SER A 57 12.65 9.93 7.80
N PRO A 58 11.47 10.55 7.95
CA PRO A 58 10.43 10.56 6.93
C PRO A 58 10.86 11.29 5.64
N SER A 59 10.33 10.83 4.52
CA SER A 59 10.52 11.37 3.17
C SER A 59 9.19 11.22 2.42
N PHE A 60 8.20 12.03 2.74
CA PHE A 60 6.84 11.88 2.23
C PHE A 60 6.66 12.47 0.83
N GLU A 61 7.48 13.46 0.45
CA GLU A 61 7.43 14.05 -0.87
C GLU A 61 8.55 13.55 -1.77
N TYR A 62 8.32 13.52 -3.08
CA TYR A 62 9.28 13.00 -4.06
C TYR A 62 10.69 13.62 -3.95
N ASN A 63 10.78 14.91 -3.67
CA ASN A 63 12.04 15.63 -3.55
C ASN A 63 12.59 15.71 -2.13
N GLU A 64 11.92 15.08 -1.16
CA GLU A 64 12.40 15.01 0.21
C GLU A 64 13.36 13.83 0.39
N PHE A 65 14.37 14.02 1.20
CA PHE A 65 15.28 12.97 1.64
C PHE A 65 16.01 13.39 2.91
N VAL A 66 16.43 12.43 3.69
CA VAL A 66 17.26 12.66 4.87
C VAL A 66 18.72 12.36 4.52
N ALA A 67 19.63 13.29 4.82
CA ALA A 67 21.05 13.10 4.56
C ALA A 67 21.58 11.85 5.31
N ALA A 68 22.44 11.06 4.66
CA ALA A 68 22.95 9.78 5.16
C ALA A 68 23.45 9.81 6.62
N GLY A 69 24.16 10.90 7.00
CA GLY A 69 24.70 11.09 8.36
C GLY A 69 23.63 11.42 9.42
N LYS A 70 22.39 11.70 9.02
CA LYS A 70 21.27 12.05 9.91
C LYS A 70 20.19 10.97 9.97
N LEU A 71 20.33 9.90 9.18
CA LEU A 71 19.36 8.81 9.16
C LEU A 71 19.28 8.11 10.52
N ASP A 72 18.08 7.93 11.02
CA ASP A 72 17.83 7.03 12.17
C ASP A 72 17.95 5.58 11.66
N ARG A 73 18.83 4.80 12.25
CA ARG A 73 19.12 3.42 11.85
C ARG A 73 18.37 2.38 12.65
N THR A 74 17.54 2.81 13.60
CA THR A 74 16.69 1.89 14.38
C THR A 74 15.62 1.28 13.48
N PRO A 75 15.51 -0.05 13.36
CA PRO A 75 14.49 -0.68 12.52
C PRO A 75 13.05 -0.42 13.01
N GLY A 76 12.13 -0.33 12.06
CA GLY A 76 10.70 -0.23 12.31
C GLY A 76 10.23 1.15 12.78
N PRO A 77 8.99 1.25 13.26
CA PRO A 77 8.35 2.52 13.62
C PRO A 77 8.83 3.11 14.94
N ILE A 78 8.44 4.37 15.16
CA ILE A 78 8.47 5.00 16.49
C ILE A 78 7.13 4.69 17.18
N GLY A 79 7.20 4.05 18.36
CA GLY A 79 5.98 3.76 19.14
C GLY A 79 5.03 2.78 18.45
N ASN A 80 3.72 2.99 18.62
CA ASN A 80 2.68 2.08 18.18
C ASN A 80 1.42 2.77 17.61
N ASN A 81 1.49 4.06 17.29
CA ASN A 81 0.35 4.85 16.85
C ASN A 81 0.06 4.67 15.34
N TYR A 82 -0.28 3.45 14.95
CA TYR A 82 -0.57 3.06 13.57
C TYR A 82 -1.49 1.83 13.52
N PRO A 83 -2.22 1.58 12.42
CA PRO A 83 -3.03 0.38 12.26
C PRO A 83 -2.15 -0.88 12.10
N ALA A 84 -2.52 -1.98 12.77
CA ALA A 84 -1.84 -3.25 12.58
C ALA A 84 -2.74 -4.46 12.86
N HIS A 85 -2.39 -5.60 12.23
CA HIS A 85 -3.08 -6.88 12.37
C HIS A 85 -4.56 -6.83 11.99
N CYS A 86 -4.91 -6.00 10.99
CA CYS A 86 -6.29 -5.84 10.51
C CYS A 86 -6.53 -6.67 9.24
N LEU A 87 -7.80 -6.89 8.93
CA LEU A 87 -8.24 -7.76 7.84
C LEU A 87 -9.27 -7.05 6.94
N VAL A 88 -9.05 -7.11 5.62
CA VAL A 88 -10.03 -6.75 4.59
C VAL A 88 -10.32 -8.02 3.79
N TYR A 89 -11.50 -8.59 3.96
CA TYR A 89 -11.81 -9.95 3.48
C TYR A 89 -13.17 -10.03 2.81
N ASP A 90 -13.20 -10.66 1.63
CA ASP A 90 -14.46 -11.02 0.94
C ASP A 90 -15.38 -9.80 0.70
N ASN A 91 -14.81 -8.69 0.21
CA ASN A 91 -15.58 -7.50 -0.12
C ASN A 91 -15.70 -7.31 -1.63
N LEU A 92 -16.79 -6.67 -2.05
CA LEU A 92 -17.01 -6.17 -3.40
C LEU A 92 -16.80 -4.66 -3.41
N ILE A 93 -15.78 -4.17 -4.13
CA ILE A 93 -15.40 -2.75 -4.17
C ILE A 93 -15.36 -2.29 -5.62
N HIS A 94 -16.22 -1.35 -6.00
CA HIS A 94 -16.23 -0.81 -7.35
C HIS A 94 -16.87 0.57 -7.46
N SER A 95 -16.64 1.25 -8.60
CA SER A 95 -17.19 2.58 -8.91
C SER A 95 -16.90 3.58 -7.79
N ILE A 96 -15.63 3.64 -7.39
CA ILE A 96 -15.10 4.52 -6.35
C ILE A 96 -14.29 5.66 -6.95
N GLY A 97 -13.89 6.64 -6.14
CA GLY A 97 -13.15 7.79 -6.64
C GLY A 97 -13.99 8.72 -7.52
N LEU A 98 -15.26 8.92 -7.16
CA LEU A 98 -16.14 9.78 -7.96
C LEU A 98 -15.67 11.24 -7.99
N PHE A 99 -15.07 11.72 -6.90
CA PHE A 99 -14.57 13.08 -6.76
C PHE A 99 -13.04 13.12 -6.70
N GLU A 100 -12.46 12.38 -5.76
CA GLU A 100 -11.01 12.28 -5.61
C GLU A 100 -10.46 11.16 -6.51
N LYS A 101 -9.47 11.48 -7.36
CA LYS A 101 -8.97 10.53 -8.38
C LYS A 101 -7.69 9.81 -7.97
N GLN A 102 -6.92 10.36 -7.05
CA GLN A 102 -5.68 9.75 -6.54
C GLN A 102 -5.96 8.80 -5.36
N ILE A 103 -6.90 7.89 -5.55
CA ILE A 103 -7.43 6.99 -4.51
C ILE A 103 -7.30 5.52 -4.90
N THR A 104 -7.62 4.64 -3.97
CA THR A 104 -7.57 3.19 -4.17
C THR A 104 -8.74 2.46 -3.50
N GLY A 105 -8.99 1.24 -3.93
CA GLY A 105 -9.96 0.38 -3.26
C GLY A 105 -9.54 0.11 -1.81
N VAL A 106 -8.26 -0.28 -1.60
CA VAL A 106 -7.66 -0.47 -0.28
C VAL A 106 -6.34 0.29 -0.22
N GLU A 107 -6.22 1.20 0.73
CA GLU A 107 -5.02 2.00 0.98
C GLU A 107 -4.31 1.56 2.26
N LEU A 108 -3.01 1.28 2.17
CA LEU A 108 -2.13 0.90 3.27
C LEU A 108 -0.99 1.91 3.38
N SER A 109 -1.04 2.79 4.37
CA SER A 109 -0.03 3.82 4.60
C SER A 109 0.35 3.87 6.09
N MET A 110 1.63 3.90 6.40
CA MET A 110 2.11 3.96 7.79
C MET A 110 1.44 2.89 8.68
N CYS A 111 1.45 1.64 8.24
CA CYS A 111 0.81 0.52 8.92
C CYS A 111 1.62 -0.77 8.77
N ARG A 112 1.21 -1.85 9.44
CA ARG A 112 1.88 -3.15 9.31
C ARG A 112 0.93 -4.33 9.52
N HIS A 113 1.29 -5.51 9.00
CA HIS A 113 0.55 -6.75 9.19
C HIS A 113 -0.94 -6.62 8.85
N ILE A 114 -1.26 -5.98 7.71
CA ILE A 114 -2.62 -5.93 7.20
C ILE A 114 -2.80 -7.09 6.20
N THR A 115 -3.90 -7.81 6.31
CA THR A 115 -4.27 -8.84 5.33
C THR A 115 -5.39 -8.31 4.44
N VAL A 116 -5.17 -8.37 3.11
CA VAL A 116 -6.18 -8.04 2.09
C VAL A 116 -6.41 -9.29 1.27
N SER A 117 -7.56 -9.92 1.43
CA SER A 117 -7.79 -11.26 0.89
C SER A 117 -9.21 -11.49 0.36
N HIS A 118 -9.33 -12.21 -0.76
CA HIS A 118 -10.62 -12.60 -1.36
C HIS A 118 -11.52 -11.42 -1.78
N ASN A 119 -10.97 -10.26 -2.05
CA ASN A 119 -11.76 -9.11 -2.50
C ASN A 119 -11.85 -9.07 -4.03
N SER A 120 -12.99 -8.59 -4.53
CA SER A 120 -13.16 -8.19 -5.94
C SER A 120 -13.14 -6.67 -6.02
N ILE A 121 -12.15 -6.11 -6.73
CA ILE A 121 -11.93 -4.67 -6.80
C ILE A 121 -11.82 -4.25 -8.26
N TYR A 122 -12.70 -3.37 -8.72
CA TYR A 122 -12.69 -2.91 -10.10
C TYR A 122 -13.35 -1.54 -10.27
N ASP A 123 -13.28 -0.99 -11.49
CA ASP A 123 -13.83 0.32 -11.84
C ASP A 123 -13.30 1.41 -10.90
N THR A 124 -11.96 1.55 -10.89
CA THR A 124 -11.26 2.55 -10.07
C THR A 124 -10.50 3.55 -10.93
N PRO A 125 -10.44 4.84 -10.57
CA PRO A 125 -9.70 5.83 -11.33
C PRO A 125 -8.18 5.64 -11.26
N ARG A 126 -7.67 5.08 -10.15
CA ARG A 126 -6.27 4.76 -9.90
C ARG A 126 -6.12 3.27 -9.58
N ALA A 127 -5.35 2.89 -8.60
CA ALA A 127 -5.09 1.50 -8.25
C ALA A 127 -6.25 0.82 -7.51
N GLY A 128 -6.32 -0.49 -7.57
CA GLY A 128 -7.25 -1.26 -6.72
C GLY A 128 -6.73 -1.40 -5.30
N ILE A 129 -5.45 -1.72 -5.14
CA ILE A 129 -4.76 -1.85 -3.84
C ILE A 129 -3.47 -1.04 -3.91
N ASN A 130 -3.20 -0.24 -2.88
CA ASN A 130 -1.97 0.53 -2.78
C ASN A 130 -1.28 0.33 -1.43
N VAL A 131 0.04 0.24 -1.47
CA VAL A 131 0.92 0.30 -0.30
C VAL A 131 1.80 1.52 -0.46
N SER A 132 1.59 2.53 0.37
CA SER A 132 2.33 3.79 0.29
C SER A 132 3.35 3.93 1.41
N GLU A 133 3.89 5.12 1.55
CA GLU A 133 4.98 5.46 2.45
C GLU A 133 4.74 5.03 3.90
N GLY A 134 5.86 4.82 4.60
CA GLY A 134 5.85 4.52 6.02
C GLY A 134 5.33 3.13 6.37
N THR A 135 5.20 2.21 5.40
CA THR A 135 4.85 0.83 5.74
C THR A 135 5.99 0.14 6.49
N TRP A 136 5.63 -0.71 7.45
CA TRP A 136 6.62 -1.55 8.16
C TRP A 136 6.50 -3.02 7.77
N GLY A 137 5.72 -3.29 6.72
CA GLY A 137 5.60 -4.59 6.08
C GLY A 137 4.75 -5.62 6.83
N GLY A 138 4.98 -6.89 6.49
CA GLY A 138 4.17 -8.01 7.00
C GLY A 138 2.75 -8.05 6.41
N HIS A 139 2.49 -7.28 5.36
CA HIS A 139 1.20 -7.34 4.66
C HIS A 139 1.08 -8.64 3.87
N ILE A 140 -0.12 -9.20 3.86
CA ILE A 140 -0.48 -10.37 3.04
C ILE A 140 -1.61 -9.95 2.10
N ILE A 141 -1.31 -9.96 0.80
CA ILE A 141 -2.26 -9.59 -0.25
C ILE A 141 -2.46 -10.83 -1.12
N GLU A 142 -3.60 -11.49 -0.97
CA GLU A 142 -3.81 -12.80 -1.57
C GLU A 142 -5.25 -13.06 -2.01
N PHE A 143 -5.41 -13.90 -3.02
CA PHE A 143 -6.71 -14.33 -3.55
C PHE A 143 -7.65 -13.18 -3.95
N ASN A 144 -7.11 -12.00 -4.29
CA ASN A 144 -7.92 -10.89 -4.77
C ASN A 144 -8.05 -10.95 -6.29
N ASP A 145 -9.18 -10.46 -6.78
CA ASP A 145 -9.45 -10.21 -8.19
C ASP A 145 -9.51 -8.69 -8.42
N VAL A 146 -8.48 -8.13 -9.09
CA VAL A 146 -8.33 -6.68 -9.26
C VAL A 146 -8.19 -6.34 -10.74
N PHE A 147 -9.16 -5.63 -11.30
CA PHE A 147 -9.22 -5.34 -12.72
C PHE A 147 -9.93 -4.01 -13.04
N ASP A 148 -9.92 -3.58 -14.29
CA ASP A 148 -10.49 -2.30 -14.75
C ASP A 148 -10.09 -1.12 -13.86
N THR A 149 -8.81 -1.01 -13.61
CA THR A 149 -8.18 0.03 -12.79
C THR A 149 -7.44 1.03 -13.66
N VAL A 150 -6.90 2.10 -13.05
CA VAL A 150 -6.11 3.16 -13.71
C VAL A 150 -6.91 3.81 -14.86
N LYS A 151 -8.18 4.09 -14.62
CA LYS A 151 -9.08 4.62 -15.68
C LYS A 151 -8.88 6.11 -15.94
N GLU A 152 -8.45 6.87 -14.95
CA GLU A 152 -8.36 8.33 -15.02
C GLU A 152 -6.96 8.87 -14.62
N THR A 153 -6.03 7.98 -14.24
CA THR A 153 -4.64 8.35 -13.94
C THR A 153 -3.67 7.64 -14.89
N GLY A 154 -2.39 7.94 -14.81
CA GLY A 154 -1.31 7.25 -15.51
C GLY A 154 -0.23 6.81 -14.54
N ASP A 155 0.73 6.00 -15.03
CA ASP A 155 1.90 5.55 -14.28
C ASP A 155 1.57 4.82 -12.97
N HIS A 156 0.55 3.96 -13.00
CA HIS A 156 0.09 3.17 -11.86
C HIS A 156 -0.26 1.74 -12.28
N GLY A 157 -0.45 0.86 -11.29
CA GLY A 157 -0.88 -0.52 -11.48
C GLY A 157 -2.19 -0.87 -10.81
N SER A 158 -2.74 -2.05 -11.13
CA SER A 158 -3.86 -2.64 -10.37
C SER A 158 -3.49 -2.84 -8.90
N PHE A 159 -2.31 -3.43 -8.65
CA PHE A 159 -1.58 -3.26 -7.40
C PHE A 159 -0.51 -2.19 -7.61
N ASN A 160 -0.42 -1.24 -6.72
CA ASN A 160 0.57 -0.18 -6.76
C ASN A 160 1.28 -0.07 -5.42
N SER A 161 2.57 0.25 -5.45
CA SER A 161 3.36 0.51 -4.25
C SER A 161 4.40 1.58 -4.51
N TRP A 162 4.60 2.45 -3.52
CA TRP A 162 5.71 3.40 -3.46
C TRP A 162 6.05 3.64 -1.99
N GLY A 163 7.32 3.54 -1.65
CA GLY A 163 7.75 3.52 -0.25
C GLY A 163 8.39 4.80 0.21
N ARG A 164 9.35 5.31 -0.53
CA ARG A 164 10.27 6.36 -0.09
C ARG A 164 10.82 6.11 1.31
N ASP A 165 11.22 4.86 1.53
CA ASP A 165 11.84 4.44 2.78
C ASP A 165 13.14 5.23 3.02
N ARG A 166 13.72 5.15 4.21
CA ARG A 166 14.84 6.01 4.62
C ARG A 166 16.13 5.89 3.79
N PHE A 167 16.25 4.89 2.90
CA PHE A 167 17.29 4.84 1.88
C PHE A 167 16.94 5.64 0.62
N TRP A 168 15.74 6.18 0.53
CA TRP A 168 15.24 6.93 -0.61
C TRP A 168 16.06 8.19 -0.89
N HIS A 169 16.31 8.42 -2.17
CA HIS A 169 16.82 9.68 -2.70
C HIS A 169 16.31 9.88 -4.14
N PRO A 170 15.86 11.08 -4.54
CA PRO A 170 15.37 11.33 -5.90
C PRO A 170 16.44 11.10 -6.97
N HIS A 171 17.72 11.22 -6.61
CA HIS A 171 18.85 10.88 -7.49
C HIS A 171 19.32 9.45 -7.25
N ARG A 172 19.03 8.56 -8.20
CA ARG A 172 19.35 7.14 -8.14
C ARG A 172 20.80 6.84 -7.72
N GLN A 173 21.78 7.57 -8.28
CA GLN A 173 23.19 7.32 -7.98
C GLN A 173 23.51 7.51 -6.49
N VAL A 174 22.86 8.47 -5.83
CA VAL A 174 23.01 8.69 -4.38
C VAL A 174 22.37 7.55 -3.61
N MET A 175 21.17 7.14 -3.99
CA MET A 175 20.48 6.01 -3.38
C MET A 175 21.29 4.70 -3.54
N ASP A 176 21.78 4.41 -4.75
CA ASP A 176 22.63 3.22 -5.01
C ASP A 176 23.91 3.26 -4.15
N SER A 177 24.55 4.43 -4.02
CA SER A 177 25.74 4.58 -3.17
C SER A 177 25.44 4.34 -1.71
N LEU A 178 24.31 4.85 -1.20
CA LEU A 178 23.89 4.65 0.18
C LEU A 178 23.59 3.17 0.47
N VAL A 179 22.83 2.52 -0.39
CA VAL A 179 22.48 1.09 -0.25
C VAL A 179 23.71 0.19 -0.38
N ASN A 180 24.65 0.51 -1.28
CA ASN A 180 25.89 -0.25 -1.41
C ASN A 180 26.79 -0.09 -0.17
N ALA A 181 26.78 1.08 0.46
CA ALA A 181 27.56 1.32 1.69
C ALA A 181 26.91 0.66 2.92
N GLU A 182 25.59 0.60 2.97
CA GLU A 182 24.81 0.14 4.14
C GLU A 182 23.56 -0.62 3.70
N ALA A 183 23.72 -1.86 3.23
CA ALA A 183 22.63 -2.69 2.69
C ALA A 183 21.49 -2.96 3.71
N SER A 184 21.78 -2.88 5.02
CA SER A 184 20.77 -3.04 6.07
C SER A 184 19.68 -1.99 6.05
N LEU A 185 19.91 -0.81 5.48
CA LEU A 185 18.91 0.24 5.35
C LEU A 185 17.69 -0.17 4.52
N ILE A 186 17.86 -1.10 3.58
CA ILE A 186 16.77 -1.62 2.74
C ILE A 186 15.65 -2.24 3.61
N LEU A 187 16.02 -2.87 4.73
CA LEU A 187 15.08 -3.54 5.63
C LEU A 187 14.80 -2.73 6.89
N ALA A 188 15.25 -1.48 6.94
CA ALA A 188 15.10 -0.67 8.15
C ALA A 188 13.67 -0.19 8.36
N ASP A 189 12.91 0.07 7.31
CA ASP A 189 11.49 0.42 7.37
C ASP A 189 10.63 -0.82 7.19
N VAL A 190 10.68 -1.49 6.06
CA VAL A 190 9.91 -2.71 5.79
C VAL A 190 10.57 -3.91 6.47
N THR A 191 10.39 -4.03 7.78
CA THR A 191 11.07 -5.03 8.62
C THR A 191 10.56 -6.46 8.44
N SER A 192 9.41 -6.64 7.80
CA SER A 192 8.82 -7.95 7.47
C SER A 192 8.37 -7.95 6.01
N PRO A 193 8.55 -9.04 5.26
CA PRO A 193 8.19 -9.07 3.85
C PRO A 193 6.71 -8.74 3.61
N ILE A 194 6.45 -8.03 2.51
CA ILE A 194 5.12 -7.86 1.96
C ILE A 194 4.89 -8.99 0.95
N VAL A 195 3.85 -9.79 1.15
CA VAL A 195 3.56 -10.96 0.34
C VAL A 195 2.41 -10.69 -0.61
N LEU A 196 2.67 -10.80 -1.92
CA LEU A 196 1.64 -10.80 -2.97
C LEU A 196 1.58 -12.20 -3.57
N ARG A 197 0.46 -12.92 -3.38
CA ARG A 197 0.32 -14.27 -3.89
C ARG A 197 -1.12 -14.63 -4.25
N TYR A 198 -1.27 -15.51 -5.24
CA TYR A 198 -2.56 -16.07 -5.66
C TYR A 198 -3.60 -15.01 -6.06
N ASN A 199 -3.19 -13.81 -6.43
CA ASN A 199 -4.09 -12.79 -6.94
C ASN A 199 -4.26 -12.91 -8.45
N ARG A 200 -5.36 -12.39 -8.97
CA ARG A 200 -5.57 -12.11 -10.38
C ARG A 200 -5.55 -10.59 -10.58
N PHE A 201 -4.57 -10.09 -11.30
CA PHE A 201 -4.45 -8.69 -11.66
C PHE A 201 -4.63 -8.49 -13.17
N ARG A 202 -5.38 -7.47 -13.56
CA ARG A 202 -5.49 -7.01 -14.93
C ARG A 202 -5.55 -5.48 -14.98
N CYS A 203 -4.53 -4.88 -15.57
CA CYS A 203 -4.50 -3.46 -15.85
C CYS A 203 -4.35 -3.21 -17.35
N ASP A 204 -5.39 -2.65 -17.98
CA ASP A 204 -5.38 -2.38 -19.41
C ASP A 204 -4.71 -1.04 -19.75
N ARG A 205 -4.37 -0.21 -18.76
CA ARG A 205 -3.84 1.16 -18.91
C ARG A 205 -2.54 1.43 -18.17
N GLY A 206 -1.97 0.41 -17.55
CA GLY A 206 -0.74 0.50 -16.75
C GLY A 206 -0.19 -0.90 -16.47
N TRP A 207 0.28 -1.14 -15.27
CA TRP A 207 0.85 -2.44 -14.88
C TRP A 207 -0.12 -3.26 -14.03
N ASP A 208 -0.01 -4.57 -14.09
CA ASP A 208 -0.74 -5.45 -13.17
C ASP A 208 -0.22 -5.27 -11.74
N ILE A 209 1.12 -5.23 -11.61
CA ILE A 209 1.83 -4.95 -10.35
C ILE A 209 2.87 -3.86 -10.63
N ASP A 210 2.75 -2.75 -9.93
CA ASP A 210 3.69 -1.63 -10.00
C ASP A 210 4.41 -1.46 -8.66
N LEU A 211 5.73 -1.71 -8.65
CA LEU A 211 6.62 -1.40 -7.53
C LEU A 211 7.43 -0.16 -7.90
N ASP A 212 6.96 0.98 -7.42
CA ASP A 212 7.51 2.30 -7.72
C ASP A 212 8.34 2.85 -6.54
N ASP A 213 8.99 3.97 -6.73
CA ASP A 213 9.72 4.85 -5.80
C ASP A 213 10.11 4.23 -4.44
N GLY A 214 11.21 3.46 -4.39
CA GLY A 214 11.77 2.95 -3.14
C GLY A 214 11.00 1.76 -2.54
N SER A 215 10.05 1.17 -3.24
CA SER A 215 9.38 -0.06 -2.79
C SER A 215 10.38 -1.18 -2.55
N GLY A 216 10.31 -1.82 -1.39
CA GLY A 216 11.26 -2.87 -1.01
C GLY A 216 10.65 -4.01 -0.21
N ASN A 217 11.41 -5.11 -0.09
CA ASN A 217 11.07 -6.30 0.70
C ASN A 217 9.74 -6.97 0.31
N TYR A 218 9.54 -7.20 -0.99
CA TYR A 218 8.37 -7.90 -1.55
C TYR A 218 8.68 -9.35 -1.88
N HIS A 219 7.76 -10.26 -1.52
CA HIS A 219 7.71 -11.63 -1.99
C HIS A 219 6.50 -11.79 -2.91
N ILE A 220 6.75 -11.91 -4.22
CA ILE A 220 5.70 -11.96 -5.26
C ILE A 220 5.76 -13.32 -5.94
N TYR A 221 4.72 -14.13 -5.79
CA TYR A 221 4.65 -15.46 -6.41
C TYR A 221 3.21 -15.94 -6.62
N ASN A 222 3.03 -16.84 -7.58
CA ASN A 222 1.74 -17.47 -7.90
C ASN A 222 0.60 -16.47 -8.19
N ASN A 223 0.92 -15.27 -8.71
CA ASN A 223 -0.10 -14.34 -9.19
C ASN A 223 -0.34 -14.54 -10.69
N LEU A 224 -1.55 -14.24 -11.12
CA LEU A 224 -1.92 -14.19 -12.52
C LEU A 224 -1.94 -12.72 -12.98
N CYS A 225 -0.94 -12.32 -13.76
CA CYS A 225 -0.85 -11.01 -14.40
C CYS A 225 -1.36 -11.13 -15.83
N LEU A 226 -2.48 -10.49 -16.17
CA LEU A 226 -3.20 -10.76 -17.42
C LEU A 226 -2.87 -9.81 -18.57
N ASN A 227 -2.41 -8.59 -18.30
CA ASN A 227 -2.14 -7.64 -19.36
C ASN A 227 -0.95 -6.70 -19.12
N GLY A 228 -0.86 -6.05 -17.98
CA GLY A 228 0.15 -5.02 -17.68
C GLY A 228 1.52 -5.56 -17.25
N GLY A 229 1.60 -6.81 -16.80
CA GLY A 229 2.82 -7.40 -16.27
C GLY A 229 3.28 -6.77 -14.95
N ILE A 230 4.58 -6.88 -14.66
CA ILE A 230 5.19 -6.36 -13.42
C ILE A 230 6.19 -5.25 -13.77
N LYS A 231 5.99 -4.06 -13.23
CA LYS A 231 6.99 -2.98 -13.24
C LYS A 231 7.80 -3.06 -11.95
N LEU A 232 9.11 -3.08 -12.12
CA LEU A 232 10.08 -2.83 -11.05
C LEU A 232 10.77 -1.51 -11.40
N ASP A 233 10.45 -0.45 -10.70
CA ASP A 233 11.14 0.80 -10.96
C ASP A 233 12.63 0.66 -10.64
N ARG A 234 13.44 1.33 -11.43
CA ARG A 234 14.91 1.34 -11.27
C ARG A 234 15.36 1.91 -9.92
N LYS A 235 14.46 2.55 -9.19
CA LYS A 235 14.66 3.07 -7.84
C LYS A 235 14.10 2.17 -6.75
N SER A 236 13.47 1.05 -7.10
CA SER A 236 13.13 0.00 -6.15
C SER A 236 14.38 -0.82 -5.80
N THR A 237 14.43 -1.35 -4.60
CA THR A 237 15.54 -2.18 -4.15
C THR A 237 15.67 -3.44 -4.98
N ARG A 238 16.91 -3.90 -5.18
CA ARG A 238 17.17 -5.20 -5.83
C ARG A 238 16.41 -6.28 -5.06
N LEU A 239 15.49 -6.95 -5.74
CA LEU A 239 14.97 -8.23 -5.26
C LEU A 239 16.15 -9.19 -5.23
N ASN A 240 16.49 -9.69 -4.06
CA ASN A 240 17.39 -10.84 -3.98
C ASN A 240 16.61 -12.04 -4.50
N SER A 241 17.01 -12.52 -5.68
CA SER A 241 16.56 -13.78 -6.26
C SER A 241 17.08 -14.96 -5.42
#